data_78eab359854a2d6ce8598ae0b9cb3a64
#
_entry.id   78eab359854a2d6ce8598ae0b9cb3a64
#
_cell.length_a   1.000
_cell.length_b   1.000
_cell.length_c   1.000
_cell.angle_alpha   90.00
_cell.angle_beta   90.00
_cell.angle_gamma   90.00
#
_symmetry.space_group_name_H-M   'P 1'
#
loop_
_entity.id
_entity.type
_entity.pdbx_description
1 polymer ?
#
loop_
_entity_poly.entity_id
_entity_poly.type
_entity_poly.pdbx_seq_one_letter_code
_entity_poly.pdbx_strand_id
1 'polypeptide(L)'
;MKILAVGMNYLEHNLALHGAAVKPERPVLFMKSDSAVLKNGKPFFIPDDMGRIEYETEVVVRICRLGKCIPQEFAHRYYDAYTVGIDLTARDLQKELKAKGQPWELAKGFDGSAVLGEWVEKEKFLGPQRLHFHLDINGKTVQTGCTADMLYTIDELISYASRYFTLKTGDLFYTGCPTGCGHRRPSGGLARRPQGARLPM
;
A
#
# COMPACT_ATOMS: atom_id res chain seq x y z
N MET A 1 1.14 13.12 10.58
CA MET A 1 1.01 12.51 9.23
C MET A 1 -0.03 11.41 9.35
N LYS A 2 -0.93 11.27 8.37
CA LYS A 2 -1.78 10.07 8.29
C LYS A 2 -1.38 9.24 7.09
N ILE A 3 -1.63 7.94 7.20
CA ILE A 3 -1.40 6.99 6.11
C ILE A 3 -2.75 6.43 5.75
N LEU A 4 -3.23 6.79 4.57
CA LEU A 4 -4.42 6.20 3.96
C LEU A 4 -4.00 5.00 3.12
N ALA A 5 -4.82 3.98 3.10
CA ALA A 5 -4.59 2.79 2.29
C ALA A 5 -5.91 2.31 1.70
N VAL A 6 -5.83 1.63 0.57
CA VAL A 6 -6.99 1.03 -0.08
C VAL A 6 -6.83 -0.47 -0.20
N GLY A 7 -7.82 -1.21 0.23
CA GLY A 7 -7.93 -2.64 -0.02
C GLY A 7 -8.72 -2.94 -1.30
N MET A 8 -8.49 -4.13 -1.86
CA MET A 8 -9.28 -4.67 -2.98
C MET A 8 -9.20 -3.83 -4.27
N ASN A 9 -8.06 -3.19 -4.55
CA ASN A 9 -7.88 -2.31 -5.72
C ASN A 9 -7.31 -3.02 -6.97
N TYR A 10 -7.13 -4.34 -6.94
CA TYR A 10 -6.70 -5.15 -8.07
C TYR A 10 -7.61 -6.37 -8.23
N LEU A 11 -8.11 -6.59 -9.45
CA LEU A 11 -9.11 -7.62 -9.72
C LEU A 11 -8.61 -9.03 -9.42
N GLU A 12 -7.41 -9.35 -9.88
CA GLU A 12 -6.79 -10.65 -9.66
C GLU A 12 -6.51 -10.93 -8.17
N HIS A 13 -6.13 -9.89 -7.43
CA HIS A 13 -5.96 -9.98 -5.99
C HIS A 13 -7.28 -10.30 -5.28
N ASN A 14 -8.38 -9.66 -5.73
CA ASN A 14 -9.72 -9.93 -5.20
C ASN A 14 -10.14 -11.38 -5.47
N LEU A 15 -9.88 -11.88 -6.68
CA LEU A 15 -10.15 -13.26 -7.04
C LEU A 15 -9.35 -14.24 -6.15
N ALA A 16 -8.06 -13.99 -5.96
CA ALA A 16 -7.18 -14.86 -5.17
C ALA A 16 -7.55 -14.92 -3.67
N LEU A 17 -7.96 -13.79 -3.08
CA LEU A 17 -8.25 -13.70 -1.64
C LEU A 17 -9.72 -13.93 -1.29
N HIS A 18 -10.65 -13.62 -2.18
CA HIS A 18 -12.08 -13.62 -1.91
C HIS A 18 -12.89 -14.57 -2.79
N GLY A 19 -12.22 -15.27 -3.72
CA GLY A 19 -12.87 -16.19 -4.65
C GLY A 19 -13.78 -15.52 -5.68
N ALA A 20 -13.75 -14.18 -5.78
CA ALA A 20 -14.58 -13.42 -6.70
C ALA A 20 -13.81 -12.25 -7.32
N ALA A 21 -13.83 -12.15 -8.65
CA ALA A 21 -13.27 -11.03 -9.40
C ALA A 21 -14.27 -9.86 -9.41
N VAL A 22 -14.49 -9.23 -8.24
CA VAL A 22 -15.46 -8.15 -8.08
C VAL A 22 -14.75 -6.83 -7.84
N LYS A 23 -15.12 -5.80 -8.61
CA LYS A 23 -14.80 -4.41 -8.28
C LYS A 23 -15.75 -3.97 -7.16
N PRO A 24 -15.24 -3.53 -6.00
CA PRO A 24 -16.09 -2.92 -4.99
C PRO A 24 -16.84 -1.71 -5.56
N GLU A 25 -18.06 -1.46 -5.13
CA GLU A 25 -18.84 -0.28 -5.56
C GLU A 25 -18.13 1.04 -5.20
N ARG A 26 -17.37 1.03 -4.11
CA ARG A 26 -16.58 2.17 -3.61
C ARG A 26 -15.21 1.70 -3.15
N PRO A 27 -14.18 2.58 -3.19
CA PRO A 27 -12.87 2.27 -2.61
C PRO A 27 -12.99 1.85 -1.13
N VAL A 28 -12.39 0.73 -0.77
CA VAL A 28 -12.35 0.23 0.61
C VAL A 28 -11.16 0.84 1.32
N LEU A 29 -11.39 1.95 2.03
CA LEU A 29 -10.32 2.67 2.71
C LEU A 29 -10.11 2.14 4.13
N PHE A 30 -8.85 2.11 4.54
CA PHE A 30 -8.43 1.96 5.93
C PHE A 30 -7.24 2.87 6.22
N MET A 31 -6.85 2.97 7.47
CA MET A 31 -5.74 3.83 7.88
C MET A 31 -4.66 3.03 8.60
N LYS A 32 -3.45 3.54 8.50
CA LYS A 32 -2.34 3.17 9.38
C LYS A 32 -1.93 4.40 10.18
N SER A 33 -1.48 4.18 11.42
CA SER A 33 -0.91 5.25 12.24
C SER A 33 0.43 5.72 11.64
N ASP A 34 0.91 6.88 12.03
CA ASP A 34 2.25 7.35 11.67
C ASP A 34 3.37 6.53 12.32
N SER A 35 3.10 5.89 13.46
CA SER A 35 4.00 4.92 14.11
C SER A 35 4.17 3.64 13.29
N ALA A 36 3.24 3.35 12.37
CA ALA A 36 3.35 2.19 11.48
C ALA A 36 4.52 2.30 10.49
N VAL A 37 5.09 3.50 10.25
CA VAL A 37 6.21 3.67 9.33
C VAL A 37 7.47 2.99 9.87
N LEU A 38 7.98 2.01 9.12
CA LEU A 38 9.28 1.41 9.39
C LEU A 38 10.38 2.36 8.94
N LYS A 39 11.01 3.02 9.93
CA LYS A 39 11.98 4.10 9.69
C LYS A 39 13.34 3.58 9.24
N ASN A 40 13.90 4.22 8.22
CA ASN A 40 15.34 4.17 7.89
C ASN A 40 15.89 2.76 7.61
N GLY A 41 15.11 1.88 7.01
CA GLY A 41 15.56 0.53 6.69
C GLY A 41 15.91 -0.31 7.92
N LYS A 42 15.32 0.00 9.08
CA LYS A 42 15.44 -0.83 10.27
C LYS A 42 14.86 -2.22 10.03
N PRO A 43 15.35 -3.24 10.72
CA PRO A 43 14.75 -4.55 10.66
C PRO A 43 13.32 -4.50 11.20
N PHE A 44 12.41 -5.20 10.52
CA PHE A 44 11.08 -5.46 11.04
C PHE A 44 11.13 -6.69 11.95
N PHE A 45 10.66 -6.53 13.18
CA PHE A 45 10.51 -7.63 14.13
C PHE A 45 9.07 -8.13 14.06
N ILE A 46 8.92 -9.42 13.74
CA ILE A 46 7.59 -10.04 13.66
C ILE A 46 7.06 -10.19 15.09
N PRO A 47 5.90 -9.62 15.44
CA PRO A 47 5.31 -9.81 16.76
C PRO A 47 4.87 -11.26 16.94
N ASP A 48 5.09 -11.82 18.13
CA ASP A 48 4.86 -13.25 18.42
C ASP A 48 3.36 -13.63 18.42
N ASP A 49 2.49 -12.68 18.72
CA ASP A 49 1.05 -12.88 18.92
C ASP A 49 0.15 -12.49 17.74
N MET A 50 0.73 -12.02 16.63
CA MET A 50 -0.05 -11.54 15.46
C MET A 50 -0.28 -12.62 14.39
N GLY A 51 0.23 -13.84 14.59
CA GLY A 51 0.13 -14.91 13.63
C GLY A 51 0.95 -14.66 12.36
N ARG A 52 0.41 -15.02 11.21
CA ARG A 52 1.12 -14.92 9.93
C ARG A 52 1.15 -13.49 9.41
N ILE A 53 2.36 -12.93 9.25
CA ILE A 53 2.58 -11.64 8.59
C ILE A 53 2.85 -11.87 7.11
N GLU A 54 2.11 -11.17 6.26
CA GLU A 54 2.28 -11.19 4.80
C GLU A 54 2.72 -9.81 4.30
N TYR A 55 3.49 -9.81 3.20
CA TYR A 55 3.86 -8.60 2.47
C TYR A 55 2.84 -8.33 1.37
N GLU A 56 2.48 -7.08 1.20
CA GLU A 56 1.65 -6.55 0.13
C GLU A 56 2.41 -5.36 -0.48
N THR A 57 3.00 -5.58 -1.67
CA THR A 57 3.80 -4.55 -2.34
C THR A 57 2.89 -3.61 -3.10
N GLU A 58 3.06 -2.32 -2.89
CA GLU A 58 2.17 -1.29 -3.40
C GLU A 58 2.94 -0.08 -3.92
N VAL A 59 2.38 0.61 -4.90
CA VAL A 59 2.76 1.99 -5.16
C VAL A 59 2.20 2.87 -4.05
N VAL A 60 3.03 3.77 -3.52
CA VAL A 60 2.63 4.76 -2.51
C VAL A 60 2.85 6.15 -3.06
N VAL A 61 1.89 7.03 -2.87
CA VAL A 61 2.02 8.44 -3.25
C VAL A 61 2.16 9.34 -2.03
N ARG A 62 2.93 10.43 -2.18
CA ARG A 62 3.10 11.46 -1.16
C ARG A 62 2.20 12.65 -1.48
N ILE A 63 1.35 13.02 -0.53
CA ILE A 63 0.50 14.22 -0.66
C ILE A 63 1.36 15.46 -0.45
N CYS A 64 1.29 16.41 -1.40
CA CYS A 64 2.10 17.63 -1.39
C CYS A 64 1.29 18.90 -1.09
N ARG A 65 -0.04 18.80 -1.01
CA ARG A 65 -0.92 19.97 -0.85
C ARG A 65 -2.08 19.68 0.09
N LEU A 66 -2.46 20.71 0.86
CA LEU A 66 -3.68 20.69 1.67
C LEU A 66 -4.91 20.65 0.76
N GLY A 67 -5.86 19.74 1.03
CA GLY A 67 -7.09 19.65 0.24
C GLY A 67 -8.21 18.89 0.93
N LYS A 68 -9.44 19.27 0.59
CA LYS A 68 -10.69 18.66 1.03
C LYS A 68 -11.68 18.73 -0.13
N CYS A 69 -12.49 17.67 -0.33
CA CYS A 69 -13.47 17.56 -1.42
C CYS A 69 -12.85 17.88 -2.80
N ILE A 70 -11.69 17.28 -3.09
CA ILE A 70 -10.92 17.54 -4.30
C ILE A 70 -11.64 16.92 -5.50
N PRO A 71 -12.01 17.71 -6.56
CA PRO A 71 -12.51 17.16 -7.80
C PRO A 71 -11.46 16.24 -8.45
N GLN A 72 -11.89 15.14 -9.05
CA GLN A 72 -10.99 14.14 -9.62
C GLN A 72 -10.04 14.73 -10.67
N GLU A 73 -10.54 15.65 -11.50
CA GLU A 73 -9.78 16.34 -12.55
C GLU A 73 -8.59 17.15 -12.01
N PHE A 74 -8.61 17.53 -10.72
CA PHE A 74 -7.54 18.27 -10.04
C PHE A 74 -6.71 17.42 -9.10
N ALA A 75 -7.07 16.15 -8.88
CA ALA A 75 -6.41 15.27 -7.92
C ALA A 75 -4.91 15.11 -8.20
N HIS A 76 -4.51 15.07 -9.48
CA HIS A 76 -3.13 14.99 -9.93
C HIS A 76 -2.23 16.13 -9.41
N ARG A 77 -2.78 17.25 -8.90
CA ARG A 77 -2.05 18.38 -8.33
C ARG A 77 -1.74 18.21 -6.84
N TYR A 78 -2.22 17.14 -6.22
CA TYR A 78 -2.15 16.95 -4.77
C TYR A 78 -1.11 15.89 -4.34
N TYR A 79 -0.38 15.31 -5.28
CA TYR A 79 0.74 14.43 -5.00
C TYR A 79 1.91 14.71 -5.95
N ASP A 80 3.13 14.59 -5.43
CA ASP A 80 4.36 15.00 -6.09
C ASP A 80 5.38 13.87 -6.28
N ALA A 81 5.25 12.76 -5.60
CA ALA A 81 6.21 11.69 -5.65
C ALA A 81 5.57 10.31 -5.47
N TYR A 82 6.25 9.31 -6.02
CA TYR A 82 5.94 7.89 -5.87
C TYR A 82 7.04 7.17 -5.11
N THR A 83 6.67 6.12 -4.40
CA THR A 83 7.60 5.10 -3.94
C THR A 83 6.95 3.74 -4.03
N VAL A 84 7.75 2.67 -3.93
CA VAL A 84 7.23 1.33 -3.66
C VAL A 84 7.26 1.12 -2.16
N GLY A 85 6.13 0.78 -1.60
CA GLY A 85 5.98 0.44 -0.18
C GLY A 85 5.57 -1.01 0.02
N ILE A 86 5.62 -1.46 1.27
CA ILE A 86 5.06 -2.75 1.66
C ILE A 86 4.05 -2.51 2.77
N ASP A 87 2.80 -2.90 2.53
CA ASP A 87 1.73 -2.99 3.53
C ASP A 87 1.84 -4.35 4.23
N LEU A 88 2.57 -4.40 5.35
CA LEU A 88 2.64 -5.61 6.15
C LEU A 88 1.29 -5.88 6.81
N THR A 89 0.82 -7.11 6.67
CA THR A 89 -0.53 -7.52 7.05
C THR A 89 -0.47 -8.72 7.99
N ALA A 90 -1.01 -8.59 9.20
CA ALA A 90 -1.27 -9.72 10.09
C ALA A 90 -2.49 -10.49 9.56
N ARG A 91 -2.24 -11.45 8.65
CA ARG A 91 -3.27 -12.06 7.82
C ARG A 91 -4.30 -12.87 8.62
N ASP A 92 -3.87 -13.59 9.61
CA ASP A 92 -4.77 -14.41 10.42
C ASP A 92 -5.68 -13.51 11.28
N LEU A 93 -5.11 -12.48 11.90
CA LEU A 93 -5.86 -11.47 12.64
C LEU A 93 -6.84 -10.70 11.72
N GLN A 94 -6.41 -10.35 10.50
CA GLN A 94 -7.30 -9.68 9.54
C GLN A 94 -8.52 -10.54 9.18
N LYS A 95 -8.33 -11.86 8.99
CA LYS A 95 -9.45 -12.78 8.72
C LYS A 95 -10.42 -12.83 9.88
N GLU A 96 -9.91 -12.90 11.11
CA GLU A 96 -10.72 -12.88 12.32
C GLU A 96 -11.55 -11.58 12.45
N LEU A 97 -10.88 -10.42 12.29
CA LEU A 97 -11.54 -9.11 12.36
C LEU A 97 -12.63 -8.98 11.29
N LYS A 98 -12.34 -9.39 10.05
CA LYS A 98 -13.33 -9.39 8.96
C LYS A 98 -14.53 -10.26 9.28
N ALA A 99 -14.33 -11.47 9.78
CA ALA A 99 -15.42 -12.38 10.12
C ALA A 99 -16.34 -11.83 11.23
N LYS A 100 -15.78 -11.00 12.13
CA LYS A 100 -16.51 -10.34 13.22
C LYS A 100 -17.05 -8.94 12.83
N GLY A 101 -16.83 -8.45 11.61
CA GLY A 101 -17.19 -7.09 11.19
C GLY A 101 -16.45 -5.99 11.96
N GLN A 102 -15.27 -6.29 12.48
CA GLN A 102 -14.44 -5.36 13.27
C GLN A 102 -13.46 -4.57 12.37
N PRO A 103 -13.01 -3.38 12.82
CA PRO A 103 -12.00 -2.57 12.14
C PRO A 103 -10.68 -3.33 11.94
N TRP A 104 -9.91 -2.95 10.88
CA TRP A 104 -8.70 -3.67 10.48
C TRP A 104 -7.40 -3.10 11.09
N GLU A 105 -7.47 -2.03 11.83
CA GLU A 105 -6.31 -1.28 12.32
C GLU A 105 -5.32 -2.17 13.08
N LEU A 106 -5.79 -3.12 13.89
CA LEU A 106 -4.91 -4.06 14.60
C LEU A 106 -4.11 -4.95 13.64
N ALA A 107 -4.70 -5.32 12.50
CA ALA A 107 -4.07 -6.20 11.52
C ALA A 107 -3.26 -5.44 10.46
N LYS A 108 -3.49 -4.14 10.30
CA LYS A 108 -2.95 -3.31 9.24
C LYS A 108 -2.14 -2.11 9.74
N GLY A 109 -2.44 -1.59 10.92
CA GLY A 109 -1.89 -0.34 11.46
C GLY A 109 -0.85 -0.51 12.57
N PHE A 110 -0.36 -1.73 12.83
CA PHE A 110 0.62 -2.00 13.87
C PHE A 110 2.00 -1.39 13.54
N ASP A 111 2.84 -1.20 14.55
CA ASP A 111 4.14 -0.57 14.42
C ASP A 111 5.04 -1.27 13.40
N GLY A 112 5.62 -0.48 12.50
CA GLY A 112 6.49 -0.99 11.44
C GLY A 112 5.75 -1.62 10.26
N SER A 113 4.42 -1.62 10.23
CA SER A 113 3.64 -2.26 9.16
C SER A 113 3.60 -1.48 7.84
N ALA A 114 4.09 -0.25 7.80
CA ALA A 114 4.19 0.58 6.59
C ALA A 114 5.66 0.76 6.19
N VAL A 115 6.16 -0.07 5.28
CA VAL A 115 7.53 0.04 4.76
C VAL A 115 7.53 0.98 3.57
N LEU A 116 8.53 1.86 3.48
CA LEU A 116 8.69 2.81 2.38
C LEU A 116 10.06 2.62 1.71
N GLY A 117 10.07 2.61 0.38
CA GLY A 117 11.28 2.68 -0.44
C GLY A 117 11.76 4.11 -0.67
N GLU A 118 12.64 4.25 -1.65
CA GLU A 118 13.13 5.57 -2.08
C GLU A 118 12.04 6.31 -2.87
N TRP A 119 11.94 7.62 -2.64
CA TRP A 119 10.99 8.46 -3.33
C TRP A 119 11.53 8.87 -4.71
N VAL A 120 10.64 8.83 -5.71
CA VAL A 120 10.90 9.33 -7.06
C VAL A 120 9.87 10.41 -7.36
N GLU A 121 10.34 11.60 -7.74
CA GLU A 121 9.48 12.73 -8.07
C GLU A 121 8.60 12.41 -9.30
N LYS A 122 7.34 12.83 -9.25
CA LYS A 122 6.34 12.52 -10.28
C LYS A 122 6.73 13.01 -11.67
N GLU A 123 7.41 14.15 -11.74
CA GLU A 123 7.87 14.77 -12.99
C GLU A 123 8.87 13.92 -13.78
N LYS A 124 9.50 12.93 -13.13
CA LYS A 124 10.40 11.97 -13.81
C LYS A 124 9.66 10.94 -14.66
N PHE A 125 8.35 10.84 -14.49
CA PHE A 125 7.51 9.92 -15.25
C PHE A 125 6.75 10.70 -16.33
N LEU A 126 7.11 10.47 -17.61
CA LEU A 126 6.45 11.07 -18.76
C LEU A 126 5.27 10.18 -19.21
N GLY A 127 4.07 10.74 -19.23
CA GLY A 127 2.89 10.10 -19.82
C GLY A 127 1.89 9.49 -18.84
N PRO A 128 0.87 8.76 -19.33
CA PRO A 128 -0.13 8.12 -18.49
C PRO A 128 0.54 7.13 -17.55
N GLN A 129 0.16 7.20 -16.28
CA GLN A 129 0.83 6.53 -15.17
C GLN A 129 0.69 5.02 -15.24
N ARG A 130 1.55 4.37 -16.03
CA ARG A 130 1.74 2.92 -16.01
C ARG A 130 3.05 2.62 -15.29
N LEU A 131 2.99 2.62 -13.96
CA LEU A 131 4.13 2.28 -13.14
C LEU A 131 4.19 0.77 -12.96
N HIS A 132 5.25 0.15 -13.48
CA HIS A 132 5.57 -1.24 -13.18
C HIS A 132 6.42 -1.28 -11.91
N PHE A 133 6.15 -2.20 -11.04
CA PHE A 133 6.88 -2.36 -9.78
C PHE A 133 7.00 -3.83 -9.40
N HIS A 134 7.99 -4.14 -8.59
CA HIS A 134 8.20 -5.50 -8.12
C HIS A 134 8.85 -5.51 -6.73
N LEU A 135 8.77 -6.64 -6.07
CA LEU A 135 9.47 -6.94 -4.84
C LEU A 135 10.42 -8.11 -5.05
N ASP A 136 11.67 -7.91 -4.69
CA ASP A 136 12.66 -8.98 -4.62
C ASP A 136 12.94 -9.36 -3.17
N ILE A 137 12.98 -10.66 -2.88
CA ILE A 137 13.42 -11.20 -1.60
C ILE A 137 14.57 -12.17 -1.87
N ASN A 138 15.74 -11.89 -1.31
CA ASN A 138 16.96 -12.69 -1.50
C ASN A 138 17.33 -12.88 -2.98
N GLY A 139 17.19 -11.80 -3.78
CA GLY A 139 17.52 -11.79 -5.21
C GLY A 139 16.51 -12.51 -6.11
N LYS A 140 15.37 -12.93 -5.57
CA LYS A 140 14.29 -13.53 -6.35
C LYS A 140 13.07 -12.62 -6.34
N THR A 141 12.52 -12.29 -7.52
CA THR A 141 11.27 -11.57 -7.65
C THR A 141 10.12 -12.44 -7.11
N VAL A 142 9.39 -11.92 -6.15
CA VAL A 142 8.29 -12.62 -5.46
C VAL A 142 6.93 -11.98 -5.72
N GLN A 143 6.90 -10.71 -6.12
CA GLN A 143 5.66 -10.02 -6.47
C GLN A 143 5.93 -8.99 -7.57
N THR A 144 5.01 -8.84 -8.50
CA THR A 144 5.03 -7.84 -9.58
C THR A 144 3.67 -7.18 -9.69
N GLY A 145 3.63 -5.94 -10.15
CA GLY A 145 2.38 -5.22 -10.39
C GLY A 145 2.53 -4.09 -11.39
N CYS A 146 1.39 -3.63 -11.87
CA CYS A 146 1.28 -2.46 -12.74
C CYS A 146 0.10 -1.59 -12.28
N THR A 147 0.30 -0.28 -12.18
CA THR A 147 -0.78 0.64 -11.80
C THR A 147 -1.91 0.73 -12.84
N ALA A 148 -1.65 0.26 -14.07
CA ALA A 148 -2.70 0.15 -15.10
C ALA A 148 -3.78 -0.88 -14.76
N ASP A 149 -3.48 -1.84 -13.87
CA ASP A 149 -4.40 -2.91 -13.46
C ASP A 149 -5.22 -2.54 -12.22
N MET A 150 -5.06 -1.30 -11.71
CA MET A 150 -5.87 -0.78 -10.61
C MET A 150 -7.33 -0.64 -11.01
N LEU A 151 -8.23 -1.00 -10.11
CA LEU A 151 -9.68 -0.81 -10.26
C LEU A 151 -10.10 0.65 -10.08
N TYR A 152 -9.39 1.37 -9.20
CA TYR A 152 -9.52 2.81 -8.97
C TYR A 152 -8.15 3.45 -9.15
N THR A 153 -8.07 4.44 -10.02
CA THR A 153 -6.85 5.21 -10.26
C THR A 153 -6.43 6.03 -9.04
N ILE A 154 -5.19 6.47 -8.99
CA ILE A 154 -4.68 7.33 -7.91
C ILE A 154 -5.55 8.58 -7.76
N ASP A 155 -5.95 9.21 -8.87
CA ASP A 155 -6.76 10.42 -8.86
C ASP A 155 -8.18 10.17 -8.31
N GLU A 156 -8.80 9.02 -8.67
CA GLU A 156 -10.08 8.60 -8.10
C GLU A 156 -9.97 8.35 -6.59
N LEU A 157 -8.90 7.69 -6.15
CA LEU A 157 -8.67 7.40 -4.73
C LEU A 157 -8.47 8.69 -3.92
N ILE A 158 -7.68 9.63 -4.41
CA ILE A 158 -7.45 10.94 -3.76
C ILE A 158 -8.75 11.73 -3.70
N SER A 159 -9.47 11.83 -4.82
CA SER A 159 -10.77 12.50 -4.87
C SER A 159 -11.74 11.88 -3.86
N TYR A 160 -11.89 10.57 -3.87
CA TYR A 160 -12.78 9.84 -2.97
C TYR A 160 -12.41 10.04 -1.50
N ALA A 161 -11.15 9.81 -1.13
CA ALA A 161 -10.67 9.96 0.24
C ALA A 161 -10.82 11.39 0.76
N SER A 162 -10.62 12.39 -0.09
CA SER A 162 -10.74 13.80 0.28
C SER A 162 -12.15 14.23 0.66
N ARG A 163 -13.18 13.45 0.32
CA ARG A 163 -14.56 13.69 0.78
C ARG A 163 -14.72 13.46 2.27
N TYR A 164 -13.93 12.56 2.84
CA TYR A 164 -13.99 12.19 4.26
C TYR A 164 -12.87 12.85 5.06
N PHE A 165 -11.66 12.90 4.51
CA PHE A 165 -10.46 13.34 5.19
C PHE A 165 -9.86 14.57 4.54
N THR A 166 -9.49 15.58 5.32
CA THR A 166 -8.63 16.65 4.83
C THR A 166 -7.23 16.07 4.61
N LEU A 167 -6.78 16.06 3.36
CA LEU A 167 -5.41 15.67 3.01
C LEU A 167 -4.44 16.78 3.38
N LYS A 168 -3.29 16.44 3.91
CA LYS A 168 -2.24 17.39 4.33
C LYS A 168 -0.92 17.02 3.67
N THR A 169 -0.08 18.01 3.43
CA THR A 169 1.30 17.80 2.98
C THR A 169 2.00 16.79 3.88
N GLY A 170 2.65 15.80 3.27
CA GLY A 170 3.33 14.70 3.97
C GLY A 170 2.44 13.51 4.31
N ASP A 171 1.12 13.57 4.09
CA ASP A 171 0.27 12.37 4.17
C ASP A 171 0.65 11.39 3.07
N LEU A 172 0.48 10.09 3.34
CA LEU A 172 0.80 9.01 2.43
C LEU A 172 -0.47 8.28 1.98
N PHE A 173 -0.45 7.77 0.76
CA PHE A 173 -1.54 6.95 0.24
C PHE A 173 -1.00 5.67 -0.39
N TYR A 174 -1.28 4.53 0.22
CA TYR A 174 -1.05 3.20 -0.30
C TYR A 174 -2.17 2.82 -1.26
N THR A 175 -1.84 2.43 -2.49
CA THR A 175 -2.80 2.37 -3.61
C THR A 175 -3.37 0.98 -3.86
N GLY A 176 -3.05 0.02 -3.03
CA GLY A 176 -3.51 -1.36 -3.15
C GLY A 176 -2.46 -2.31 -3.72
N CYS A 177 -2.63 -3.57 -3.39
CA CYS A 177 -1.70 -4.64 -3.70
C CYS A 177 -2.17 -5.47 -4.89
N PRO A 178 -1.30 -5.78 -5.88
CA PRO A 178 -1.56 -6.79 -6.91
C PRO A 178 -1.53 -8.21 -6.33
N THR A 179 -1.79 -9.23 -7.13
CA THR A 179 -1.61 -10.63 -6.74
C THR A 179 -0.18 -10.96 -6.36
N GLY A 180 0.01 -12.07 -5.63
CA GLY A 180 1.33 -12.53 -5.22
C GLY A 180 1.76 -12.05 -3.84
N CYS A 181 0.84 -11.48 -3.05
CA CYS A 181 1.09 -11.28 -1.62
C CYS A 181 1.44 -12.63 -0.97
N GLY A 182 2.43 -12.65 -0.12
CA GLY A 182 2.97 -13.90 0.37
C GLY A 182 3.54 -13.82 1.78
N HIS A 183 3.69 -15.01 2.34
CA HIS A 183 4.33 -15.23 3.61
C HIS A 183 5.64 -15.97 3.35
N ARG A 184 6.76 -15.41 3.80
CA ARG A 184 7.96 -16.20 4.04
C ARG A 184 8.23 -16.23 5.54
N ARG A 185 8.26 -17.42 6.12
CA ARG A 185 8.98 -17.61 7.38
C ARG A 185 10.43 -17.25 7.10
N PRO A 186 11.04 -16.33 7.82
CA PRO A 186 12.48 -16.13 7.68
C PRO A 186 13.18 -17.39 8.20
N SER A 187 13.80 -18.13 7.32
CA SER A 187 14.97 -18.89 7.73
C SER A 187 16.10 -17.87 7.95
N GLY A 188 16.17 -17.31 9.17
CA GLY A 188 17.10 -16.22 9.52
C GLY A 188 16.55 -14.85 9.15
N GLY A 189 16.19 -14.09 10.17
CA GLY A 189 15.63 -12.75 10.25
C GLY A 189 15.43 -11.94 8.97
N LEU A 190 14.31 -11.25 8.87
CA LEU A 190 14.08 -10.13 7.94
C LEU A 190 15.06 -8.96 8.23
N ALA A 191 16.33 -9.28 8.44
CA ALA A 191 17.41 -8.38 8.86
C ALA A 191 18.18 -7.79 7.68
N ARG A 192 17.58 -7.64 6.50
CA ARG A 192 18.18 -6.86 5.42
C ARG A 192 17.11 -6.06 4.71
N ARG A 193 17.47 -4.81 4.38
CA ARG A 193 16.70 -3.92 3.51
C ARG A 193 16.02 -4.73 2.41
N PRO A 194 14.76 -4.45 2.04
CA PRO A 194 14.26 -4.89 0.74
C PRO A 194 15.21 -4.31 -0.31
N GLN A 195 16.17 -5.11 -0.75
CA GLN A 195 16.99 -4.76 -1.89
C GLN A 195 16.10 -4.95 -3.10
N GLY A 196 15.72 -3.85 -3.74
CA GLY A 196 15.13 -3.95 -5.05
C GLY A 196 13.65 -3.62 -5.22
N ALA A 197 12.99 -2.93 -4.28
CA ALA A 197 11.75 -2.24 -4.64
C ALA A 197 12.14 -1.04 -5.51
N ARG A 198 12.16 -1.19 -6.83
CA ARG A 198 12.51 -0.13 -7.79
C ARG A 198 11.33 0.14 -8.69
N LEU A 199 11.09 1.43 -8.94
CA LEU A 199 10.37 1.87 -10.12
C LEU A 199 11.42 1.94 -11.25
N PRO A 200 11.21 1.31 -12.42
CA PRO A 200 12.08 1.53 -13.56
C PRO A 200 11.96 3.00 -13.99
N MET A 201 13.08 3.64 -14.21
CA MET A 201 13.18 4.95 -14.84
C MET A 201 12.88 4.83 -16.33
#